data_b961c06b53e5af0f01416d2ab9fe9a83
#
_entry.id   b961c06b53e5af0f01416d2ab9fe9a83
#
_cell.length_a   1.000
_cell.length_b   1.000
_cell.length_c   1.000
_cell.angle_alpha   90.00
_cell.angle_beta   90.00
_cell.angle_gamma   90.00
#
_symmetry.space_group_name_H-M   'P 1'
#
loop_
_entity.id
_entity.type
_entity.pdbx_description
1 polymer ?
#
loop_
_entity_poly.entity_id
_entity_poly.type
_entity_poly.pdbx_seq_one_letter_code
_entity_poly.pdbx_strand_id
1 'polypeptide(L)'
;MTTTTTTTATGLSEDQVLEIMHGLPAVDWDDLEAAHEITSQVAHRIGDDRALLRALVDRVPGVEALRQKCEIHTLDDKIVIWDAPDKGLRIRLRLANVKQYERVHNHRFSFTAYLLHGKYYHTMYATDQPLDETADVTRFWPRFVREERAGDVLTLHHNQLHTTLTDPDTISLMIQSPAQKRRAFMIRKSDGHVWWRLGAADEDEARKQEIRMSDERFAHWRARLAELDLL
;
A
#
# COMPACT_ATOMS: atom_id res chain seq x y z
N MET A 1 23.61 46.33 5.20
CA MET A 1 23.37 44.95 5.63
C MET A 1 22.25 44.41 4.76
N THR A 2 22.62 43.66 3.73
CA THR A 2 21.67 43.12 2.75
C THR A 2 21.33 41.71 3.22
N THR A 3 20.12 41.51 3.70
CA THR A 3 19.61 40.20 4.08
C THR A 3 19.32 39.40 2.80
N THR A 4 20.18 38.47 2.48
CA THR A 4 19.98 37.53 1.39
C THR A 4 18.93 36.50 1.86
N THR A 5 17.69 36.71 1.44
CA THR A 5 16.65 35.68 1.59
C THR A 5 16.97 34.58 0.60
N THR A 6 17.51 33.49 1.07
CA THR A 6 17.69 32.25 0.30
C THR A 6 16.29 31.67 0.07
N THR A 7 15.74 31.90 -1.09
CA THR A 7 14.51 31.21 -1.56
C THR A 7 14.89 29.77 -1.85
N THR A 8 14.69 28.88 -0.88
CA THR A 8 14.76 27.43 -1.11
C THR A 8 13.50 26.98 -1.82
N ALA A 9 13.73 26.21 -2.88
CA ALA A 9 12.81 25.50 -3.76
C ALA A 9 11.41 25.19 -3.16
N THR A 10 10.40 25.70 -3.83
CA THR A 10 9.04 25.20 -4.14
C THR A 10 8.62 23.87 -3.48
N GLY A 11 8.58 23.79 -2.17
CA GLY A 11 7.96 22.71 -1.41
C GLY A 11 6.77 23.22 -0.63
N LEU A 12 5.75 22.39 -0.43
CA LEU A 12 4.64 22.69 0.47
C LEU A 12 5.16 22.85 1.90
N SER A 13 4.63 23.85 2.65
CA SER A 13 4.88 23.94 4.09
C SER A 13 4.18 22.78 4.82
N GLU A 14 4.64 22.49 6.05
CA GLU A 14 3.99 21.46 6.88
C GLU A 14 2.51 21.78 7.12
N ASP A 15 2.18 23.04 7.39
CA ASP A 15 0.79 23.48 7.60
C ASP A 15 -0.08 23.23 6.37
N GLN A 16 0.44 23.50 5.16
CA GLN A 16 -0.27 23.23 3.91
C GLN A 16 -0.50 21.71 3.71
N VAL A 17 0.51 20.89 4.01
CA VAL A 17 0.36 19.43 3.95
C VAL A 17 -0.70 18.95 4.93
N LEU A 18 -0.68 19.43 6.17
CA LEU A 18 -1.65 19.08 7.19
C LEU A 18 -3.06 19.54 6.82
N GLU A 19 -3.24 20.74 6.30
CA GLU A 19 -4.52 21.25 5.81
C GLU A 19 -5.09 20.35 4.71
N ILE A 20 -4.28 20.00 3.70
CA ILE A 20 -4.67 19.11 2.61
C ILE A 20 -5.11 17.75 3.17
N MET A 21 -4.32 17.15 4.04
CA MET A 21 -4.55 15.80 4.52
C MET A 21 -5.68 15.70 5.55
N HIS A 22 -5.85 16.72 6.39
CA HIS A 22 -7.00 16.82 7.28
C HIS A 22 -8.30 17.13 6.52
N GLY A 23 -8.22 17.78 5.35
CA GLY A 23 -9.35 18.01 4.46
C GLY A 23 -9.82 16.79 3.66
N LEU A 24 -9.13 15.63 3.74
CA LEU A 24 -9.58 14.42 3.04
C LEU A 24 -10.95 13.97 3.55
N PRO A 25 -11.84 13.48 2.66
CA PRO A 25 -13.14 12.95 3.04
C PRO A 25 -12.99 11.64 3.84
N ALA A 26 -14.00 11.33 4.65
CA ALA A 26 -14.16 9.99 5.21
C ALA A 26 -14.61 9.00 4.12
N VAL A 27 -14.21 7.74 4.27
CA VAL A 27 -14.52 6.66 3.31
C VAL A 27 -15.39 5.61 3.98
N ASP A 28 -16.56 5.38 3.41
CA ASP A 28 -17.41 4.24 3.73
C ASP A 28 -17.01 3.06 2.84
N TRP A 29 -16.37 2.05 3.43
CA TRP A 29 -15.91 0.88 2.71
C TRP A 29 -16.96 -0.23 2.59
N ASP A 30 -18.15 -0.06 3.16
CA ASP A 30 -19.28 -0.94 2.94
C ASP A 30 -19.94 -0.65 1.59
N ASP A 31 -19.79 0.58 1.08
CA ASP A 31 -20.09 0.94 -0.32
C ASP A 31 -18.78 1.01 -1.13
N LEU A 32 -18.43 -0.10 -1.79
CA LEU A 32 -17.16 -0.21 -2.51
C LEU A 32 -17.09 0.71 -3.75
N GLU A 33 -18.22 1.03 -4.37
CA GLU A 33 -18.27 1.91 -5.54
C GLU A 33 -18.00 3.36 -5.11
N ALA A 34 -18.67 3.85 -4.08
CA ALA A 34 -18.41 5.16 -3.50
C ALA A 34 -16.98 5.25 -2.92
N ALA A 35 -16.51 4.19 -2.25
CA ALA A 35 -15.14 4.13 -1.77
C ALA A 35 -14.11 4.22 -2.92
N HIS A 36 -14.37 3.53 -4.05
CA HIS A 36 -13.53 3.63 -5.24
C HIS A 36 -13.45 5.06 -5.78
N GLU A 37 -14.59 5.72 -5.92
CA GLU A 37 -14.66 7.09 -6.43
C GLU A 37 -13.85 8.06 -5.56
N ILE A 38 -14.10 8.05 -4.24
CA ILE A 38 -13.42 8.91 -3.28
C ILE A 38 -11.91 8.61 -3.24
N THR A 39 -11.54 7.34 -3.09
CA THR A 39 -10.14 6.97 -2.92
C THR A 39 -9.33 7.11 -4.20
N SER A 40 -9.94 6.98 -5.38
CA SER A 40 -9.29 7.29 -6.65
C SER A 40 -8.93 8.75 -6.75
N GLN A 41 -9.83 9.66 -6.38
CA GLN A 41 -9.56 11.11 -6.35
C GLN A 41 -8.42 11.43 -5.36
N VAL A 42 -8.43 10.83 -4.16
CA VAL A 42 -7.36 10.99 -3.17
C VAL A 42 -6.03 10.45 -3.70
N ALA A 43 -6.05 9.30 -4.37
CA ALA A 43 -4.85 8.68 -4.93
C ALA A 43 -4.22 9.54 -6.02
N HIS A 44 -5.01 10.07 -6.94
CA HIS A 44 -4.55 11.02 -7.95
C HIS A 44 -4.03 12.32 -7.33
N ARG A 45 -4.77 12.91 -6.38
CA ARG A 45 -4.34 14.13 -5.71
C ARG A 45 -2.94 14.01 -5.07
N ILE A 46 -2.63 12.85 -4.48
CA ILE A 46 -1.34 12.63 -3.82
C ILE A 46 -0.28 12.15 -4.82
N GLY A 47 -0.63 11.20 -5.68
CA GLY A 47 0.33 10.52 -6.55
C GLY A 47 0.76 11.36 -7.75
N ASP A 48 -0.09 12.27 -8.25
CA ASP A 48 0.23 13.15 -9.38
C ASP A 48 0.90 14.45 -8.94
N ASP A 49 0.76 14.84 -7.65
CA ASP A 49 1.44 16.00 -7.06
C ASP A 49 2.76 15.56 -6.40
N ARG A 50 3.86 15.69 -7.15
CA ARG A 50 5.21 15.34 -6.69
C ARG A 50 5.63 16.09 -5.43
N ALA A 51 5.21 17.36 -5.30
CA ALA A 51 5.55 18.18 -4.13
C ALA A 51 4.83 17.66 -2.88
N LEU A 52 3.55 17.30 -3.01
CA LEU A 52 2.77 16.73 -1.92
C LEU A 52 3.30 15.33 -1.52
N LEU A 53 3.54 14.45 -2.50
CA LEU A 53 4.06 13.11 -2.23
C LEU A 53 5.42 13.16 -1.53
N ARG A 54 6.34 14.02 -2.02
CA ARG A 54 7.64 14.29 -1.38
C ARG A 54 7.47 14.76 0.05
N ALA A 55 6.64 15.79 0.28
CA ALA A 55 6.43 16.34 1.61
C ALA A 55 5.87 15.29 2.58
N LEU A 56 4.94 14.44 2.12
CA LEU A 56 4.39 13.32 2.91
C LEU A 56 5.45 12.26 3.25
N VAL A 57 6.32 11.89 2.31
CA VAL A 57 7.41 10.94 2.55
C VAL A 57 8.45 11.56 3.50
N ASP A 58 8.87 12.79 3.25
CA ASP A 58 9.94 13.47 4.02
C ASP A 58 9.55 13.71 5.49
N ARG A 59 8.26 13.83 5.81
CA ARG A 59 7.80 13.99 7.20
C ARG A 59 7.78 12.69 8.02
N VAL A 60 7.79 11.50 7.37
CA VAL A 60 7.67 10.20 8.06
C VAL A 60 8.71 10.00 9.17
N PRO A 61 10.01 10.30 8.99
CA PRO A 61 11.00 10.13 10.05
C PRO A 61 10.73 10.97 11.31
N GLY A 62 10.11 12.15 11.15
CA GLY A 62 9.75 13.04 12.26
C GLY A 62 8.43 12.70 12.97
N VAL A 63 7.65 11.72 12.47
CA VAL A 63 6.35 11.33 13.02
C VAL A 63 6.39 9.89 13.48
N GLU A 64 6.68 9.68 14.78
CA GLU A 64 6.87 8.34 15.37
C GLU A 64 5.68 7.40 15.08
N ALA A 65 4.44 7.90 15.14
CA ALA A 65 3.24 7.11 14.86
C ALA A 65 3.17 6.56 13.42
N LEU A 66 3.78 7.23 12.44
CA LEU A 66 3.93 6.75 11.07
C LEU A 66 5.14 5.83 10.96
N ARG A 67 6.26 6.23 11.56
CA ARG A 67 7.53 5.51 11.51
C ARG A 67 7.40 4.08 12.02
N GLN A 68 6.65 3.88 13.13
CA GLN A 68 6.36 2.57 13.71
C GLN A 68 5.50 1.66 12.82
N LYS A 69 4.82 2.22 11.82
CA LYS A 69 3.96 1.47 10.88
C LYS A 69 4.65 1.16 9.55
N CYS A 70 5.89 1.63 9.38
CA CYS A 70 6.69 1.29 8.21
C CYS A 70 7.29 -0.11 8.40
N GLU A 71 7.09 -0.97 7.41
CA GLU A 71 7.40 -2.40 7.50
C GLU A 71 8.27 -2.86 6.34
N ILE A 72 9.16 -3.83 6.61
CA ILE A 72 9.89 -4.58 5.59
C ILE A 72 9.32 -5.99 5.48
N HIS A 73 9.23 -6.48 4.27
CA HIS A 73 8.79 -7.84 3.98
C HIS A 73 9.61 -8.42 2.82
N THR A 74 9.58 -9.74 2.68
CA THR A 74 10.36 -10.43 1.64
C THR A 74 10.03 -9.95 0.22
N LEU A 75 8.77 -9.64 -0.06
CA LEU A 75 8.31 -9.29 -1.41
C LEU A 75 8.14 -7.79 -1.63
N ASP A 76 7.70 -7.07 -0.62
CA ASP A 76 7.42 -5.64 -0.68
C ASP A 76 7.65 -4.96 0.66
N ASP A 77 8.18 -3.77 0.62
CA ASP A 77 8.26 -2.89 1.78
C ASP A 77 7.08 -1.91 1.78
N LYS A 78 6.81 -1.32 2.95
CA LYS A 78 5.69 -0.41 3.14
C LYS A 78 6.13 0.83 3.90
N ILE A 79 5.90 2.00 3.33
CA ILE A 79 6.07 3.28 4.00
C ILE A 79 4.68 3.89 4.22
N VAL A 80 4.26 4.00 5.48
CA VAL A 80 3.00 4.66 5.83
C VAL A 80 3.24 6.16 5.86
N ILE A 81 2.57 6.89 4.97
CA ILE A 81 2.74 8.35 4.82
C ILE A 81 1.61 9.15 5.46
N TRP A 82 0.45 8.51 5.71
CA TRP A 82 -0.68 9.09 6.43
C TRP A 82 -1.54 8.02 7.09
N ASP A 83 -2.09 8.32 8.28
CA ASP A 83 -2.98 7.41 9.01
C ASP A 83 -4.11 8.21 9.67
N ALA A 84 -5.33 8.03 9.19
CA ALA A 84 -6.54 8.69 9.68
C ALA A 84 -7.65 7.64 9.87
N PRO A 85 -7.57 6.85 10.95
CA PRO A 85 -8.52 5.76 11.21
C PRO A 85 -9.94 6.27 11.44
N ASP A 86 -10.11 7.48 11.96
CA ASP A 86 -11.39 8.19 12.12
C ASP A 86 -12.08 8.48 10.79
N LYS A 87 -11.32 8.59 9.71
CA LYS A 87 -11.80 8.77 8.33
C LYS A 87 -11.84 7.47 7.54
N GLY A 88 -11.52 6.34 8.17
CA GLY A 88 -11.48 5.05 7.51
C GLY A 88 -10.32 4.89 6.52
N LEU A 89 -9.22 5.64 6.69
CA LEU A 89 -8.10 5.57 5.75
C LEU A 89 -6.73 5.43 6.42
N ARG A 90 -5.90 4.57 5.78
CA ARG A 90 -4.44 4.59 5.90
C ARG A 90 -3.82 4.65 4.51
N ILE A 91 -2.90 5.59 4.31
CA ILE A 91 -2.22 5.80 3.04
C ILE A 91 -0.77 5.40 3.17
N ARG A 92 -0.31 4.56 2.25
CA ARG A 92 1.05 4.03 2.24
C ARG A 92 1.59 3.81 0.83
N LEU A 93 2.89 3.84 0.70
CA LEU A 93 3.58 3.31 -0.47
C LEU A 93 3.82 1.81 -0.28
N ARG A 94 3.57 1.03 -1.32
CA ARG A 94 3.98 -0.35 -1.49
C ARG A 94 5.13 -0.39 -2.49
N LEU A 95 6.24 -0.96 -2.08
CA LEU A 95 7.53 -0.85 -2.73
C LEU A 95 8.03 -2.28 -3.01
N ALA A 96 7.95 -2.73 -4.27
CA ALA A 96 8.31 -4.09 -4.62
C ALA A 96 9.82 -4.30 -4.58
N ASN A 97 10.29 -5.26 -3.77
CA ASN A 97 11.71 -5.59 -3.59
C ASN A 97 12.21 -6.56 -4.64
N VAL A 98 11.38 -7.55 -4.95
CA VAL A 98 11.74 -8.70 -5.81
C VAL A 98 10.54 -9.08 -6.67
N LYS A 99 10.81 -9.85 -7.72
CA LYS A 99 9.75 -10.46 -8.50
C LYS A 99 8.92 -11.38 -7.59
N GLN A 100 7.63 -11.13 -7.52
CA GLN A 100 6.76 -11.87 -6.61
C GLN A 100 6.44 -13.26 -7.16
N TYR A 101 6.38 -14.23 -6.23
CA TYR A 101 5.88 -15.56 -6.53
C TYR A 101 4.35 -15.55 -6.54
N GLU A 102 3.80 -16.40 -7.37
CA GLU A 102 2.37 -16.56 -7.52
C GLU A 102 1.75 -17.22 -6.28
N ARG A 103 1.02 -16.43 -5.52
CA ARG A 103 0.21 -16.87 -4.39
C ARG A 103 -1.18 -16.26 -4.49
N VAL A 104 -2.20 -17.08 -4.42
CA VAL A 104 -3.57 -16.61 -4.33
C VAL A 104 -3.84 -16.16 -2.91
N HIS A 105 -4.36 -14.95 -2.74
CA HIS A 105 -4.62 -14.42 -1.42
C HIS A 105 -5.78 -13.42 -1.42
N ASN A 106 -6.30 -13.17 -0.22
CA ASN A 106 -7.18 -12.04 0.06
C ASN A 106 -6.54 -11.13 1.12
N HIS A 107 -7.25 -10.10 1.53
CA HIS A 107 -6.73 -9.11 2.48
C HIS A 107 -7.59 -9.04 3.73
N ARG A 108 -7.06 -8.42 4.79
CA ARG A 108 -7.79 -8.10 6.02
C ARG A 108 -8.62 -6.82 5.89
N PHE A 109 -8.36 -6.03 4.87
CA PHE A 109 -8.91 -4.70 4.60
C PHE A 109 -9.20 -4.57 3.10
N SER A 110 -10.21 -3.78 2.77
CA SER A 110 -10.43 -3.31 1.40
C SER A 110 -9.45 -2.19 1.09
N PHE A 111 -9.08 -2.01 -0.17
CA PHE A 111 -8.10 -0.99 -0.53
C PHE A 111 -8.23 -0.53 -1.97
N THR A 112 -7.77 0.68 -2.22
CA THR A 112 -7.48 1.21 -3.56
C THR A 112 -5.98 1.30 -3.75
N ALA A 113 -5.48 0.82 -4.89
CA ALA A 113 -4.09 0.95 -5.31
C ALA A 113 -4.04 1.83 -6.55
N TYR A 114 -3.15 2.82 -6.53
CA TYR A 114 -2.78 3.65 -7.66
C TYR A 114 -1.33 3.37 -8.03
N LEU A 115 -1.10 2.91 -9.26
CA LEU A 115 0.23 2.52 -9.70
C LEU A 115 1.03 3.76 -10.10
N LEU A 116 2.12 4.05 -9.37
CA LEU A 116 2.99 5.20 -9.62
C LEU A 116 4.13 4.88 -10.58
N HIS A 117 4.67 3.65 -10.52
CA HIS A 117 5.77 3.19 -11.36
C HIS A 117 5.71 1.68 -11.56
N GLY A 118 6.20 1.21 -12.72
CA GLY A 118 6.23 -0.21 -13.05
C GLY A 118 4.88 -0.74 -13.52
N LYS A 119 4.62 -2.03 -13.23
CA LYS A 119 3.39 -2.69 -13.66
C LYS A 119 3.04 -3.90 -12.79
N TYR A 120 1.76 -4.25 -12.77
CA TYR A 120 1.24 -5.49 -12.24
C TYR A 120 0.70 -6.39 -13.36
N TYR A 121 1.03 -7.66 -13.31
CA TYR A 121 0.21 -8.70 -13.92
C TYR A 121 -0.76 -9.21 -12.85
N HIS A 122 -2.00 -8.78 -12.95
CA HIS A 122 -3.02 -8.99 -11.95
C HIS A 122 -4.00 -10.07 -12.37
N THR A 123 -4.15 -11.11 -11.56
CA THR A 123 -5.14 -12.16 -11.75
C THR A 123 -6.11 -12.20 -10.59
N MET A 124 -7.40 -12.09 -10.90
CA MET A 124 -8.50 -12.27 -9.95
C MET A 124 -8.94 -13.73 -10.00
N TYR A 125 -9.20 -14.33 -8.84
CA TYR A 125 -9.62 -15.72 -8.73
C TYR A 125 -11.00 -15.86 -8.13
N ALA A 126 -11.66 -16.97 -8.49
CA ALA A 126 -12.80 -17.51 -7.78
C ALA A 126 -12.51 -18.92 -7.32
N THR A 127 -13.28 -19.40 -6.36
CA THR A 127 -13.31 -20.77 -5.86
C THR A 127 -14.70 -21.10 -5.34
N ASP A 128 -15.05 -22.38 -5.35
CA ASP A 128 -16.31 -22.94 -4.83
C ASP A 128 -16.14 -23.68 -3.50
N GLN A 129 -14.96 -23.57 -2.88
CA GLN A 129 -14.62 -24.24 -1.63
C GLN A 129 -14.43 -23.23 -0.47
N PRO A 130 -14.50 -23.71 0.78
CA PRO A 130 -14.12 -22.93 1.93
C PRO A 130 -12.65 -22.46 1.85
N LEU A 131 -12.37 -21.28 2.43
CA LEU A 131 -11.00 -20.77 2.58
C LEU A 131 -10.48 -21.17 3.95
N ASP A 132 -10.00 -22.39 4.07
CA ASP A 132 -9.42 -22.98 5.28
C ASP A 132 -8.17 -23.80 4.96
N GLU A 133 -7.66 -24.51 5.93
CA GLU A 133 -6.44 -25.32 5.84
C GLU A 133 -6.56 -26.52 4.87
N THR A 134 -7.77 -26.86 4.46
CA THR A 134 -8.05 -27.98 3.53
C THR A 134 -8.22 -27.52 2.09
N ALA A 135 -8.06 -26.21 1.82
CA ALA A 135 -8.28 -25.63 0.50
C ALA A 135 -7.35 -26.27 -0.54
N ASP A 136 -7.94 -26.77 -1.62
CA ASP A 136 -7.24 -27.33 -2.77
C ASP A 136 -6.91 -26.24 -3.78
N VAL A 137 -5.61 -26.07 -4.06
CA VAL A 137 -5.12 -25.03 -4.99
C VAL A 137 -5.67 -25.22 -6.41
N THR A 138 -6.00 -26.43 -6.83
CA THR A 138 -6.54 -26.74 -8.16
C THR A 138 -7.96 -26.22 -8.36
N ARG A 139 -8.67 -25.91 -7.27
CA ARG A 139 -10.02 -25.34 -7.27
C ARG A 139 -10.05 -23.82 -7.22
N PHE A 140 -8.94 -23.15 -7.51
CA PHE A 140 -8.87 -21.71 -7.73
C PHE A 140 -8.70 -21.45 -9.23
N TRP A 141 -9.71 -20.87 -9.87
CA TRP A 141 -9.65 -20.58 -11.31
C TRP A 141 -9.63 -19.07 -11.57
N PRO A 142 -8.86 -18.62 -12.57
CA PRO A 142 -8.80 -17.20 -12.93
C PRO A 142 -10.17 -16.76 -13.52
N ARG A 143 -10.67 -15.63 -13.04
CA ARG A 143 -11.88 -14.98 -13.55
C ARG A 143 -11.55 -13.83 -14.48
N PHE A 144 -10.46 -13.16 -14.17
CA PHE A 144 -10.03 -11.97 -14.84
C PHE A 144 -8.52 -11.82 -14.74
N VAL A 145 -7.88 -11.51 -15.85
CA VAL A 145 -6.43 -11.28 -15.94
C VAL A 145 -6.21 -9.99 -16.69
N ARG A 146 -5.42 -9.08 -16.12
CA ARG A 146 -5.03 -7.85 -16.80
C ARG A 146 -3.62 -7.40 -16.43
N GLU A 147 -3.02 -6.59 -17.29
CA GLU A 147 -1.85 -5.79 -16.96
C GLU A 147 -2.33 -4.41 -16.48
N GLU A 148 -1.82 -3.98 -15.33
CA GLU A 148 -2.01 -2.64 -14.78
C GLU A 148 -0.68 -1.90 -14.87
N ARG A 149 -0.72 -0.64 -15.28
CA ARG A 149 0.46 0.21 -15.53
C ARG A 149 0.41 1.46 -14.68
N ALA A 150 1.52 2.21 -14.66
CA ALA A 150 1.55 3.53 -14.04
C ALA A 150 0.40 4.40 -14.57
N GLY A 151 -0.37 4.99 -13.65
CA GLY A 151 -1.61 5.73 -13.91
C GLY A 151 -2.90 4.92 -13.67
N ASP A 152 -2.84 3.59 -13.62
CA ASP A 152 -4.03 2.78 -13.36
C ASP A 152 -4.42 2.78 -11.87
N VAL A 153 -5.72 2.85 -11.62
CA VAL A 153 -6.32 2.73 -10.29
C VAL A 153 -7.17 1.46 -10.20
N LEU A 154 -7.08 0.76 -9.09
CA LEU A 154 -7.83 -0.45 -8.80
C LEU A 154 -8.30 -0.44 -7.36
N THR A 155 -9.59 -0.76 -7.14
CA THR A 155 -10.14 -0.99 -5.78
C THR A 155 -10.50 -2.45 -5.60
N LEU A 156 -10.09 -3.03 -4.48
CA LEU A 156 -10.35 -4.41 -4.13
C LEU A 156 -11.05 -4.52 -2.78
N HIS A 157 -12.14 -5.29 -2.78
CA HIS A 157 -12.79 -5.72 -1.55
C HIS A 157 -11.90 -6.74 -0.80
N HIS A 158 -11.89 -6.67 0.54
CA HIS A 158 -11.04 -7.51 1.39
C HIS A 158 -11.22 -9.03 1.20
N ASN A 159 -12.35 -9.48 0.68
CA ASN A 159 -12.61 -10.90 0.39
C ASN A 159 -12.20 -11.32 -1.03
N GLN A 160 -11.85 -10.37 -1.89
CA GLN A 160 -11.46 -10.70 -3.25
C GLN A 160 -10.15 -11.48 -3.26
N LEU A 161 -10.18 -12.65 -3.92
CA LEU A 161 -9.01 -13.49 -4.13
C LEU A 161 -8.24 -13.01 -5.36
N HIS A 162 -6.95 -12.80 -5.22
CA HIS A 162 -6.11 -12.36 -6.32
C HIS A 162 -4.64 -12.76 -6.19
N THR A 163 -3.89 -12.57 -7.28
CA THR A 163 -2.43 -12.49 -7.28
C THR A 163 -1.98 -11.24 -8.02
N THR A 164 -0.86 -10.68 -7.61
CA THR A 164 -0.13 -9.69 -8.41
C THR A 164 1.27 -10.18 -8.63
N LEU A 165 1.69 -10.29 -9.90
CA LEU A 165 3.07 -10.50 -10.26
C LEU A 165 3.69 -9.13 -10.58
N THR A 166 4.75 -8.78 -9.87
CA THR A 166 5.43 -7.48 -9.99
C THR A 166 6.90 -7.68 -10.26
N ASP A 167 7.48 -6.75 -11.00
CA ASP A 167 8.94 -6.63 -11.09
C ASP A 167 9.46 -5.76 -9.92
N PRO A 168 10.77 -5.81 -9.60
CA PRO A 168 11.38 -4.86 -8.67
C PRO A 168 11.11 -3.41 -9.08
N ASP A 169 11.08 -2.51 -8.11
CA ASP A 169 10.76 -1.09 -8.30
C ASP A 169 9.33 -0.80 -8.83
N THR A 170 8.44 -1.77 -8.78
CA THR A 170 7.02 -1.47 -8.97
C THR A 170 6.49 -0.78 -7.70
N ILE A 171 6.06 0.46 -7.86
CA ILE A 171 5.65 1.35 -6.76
C ILE A 171 4.16 1.66 -6.90
N SER A 172 3.40 1.47 -5.83
CA SER A 172 2.00 1.90 -5.78
C SER A 172 1.69 2.68 -4.51
N LEU A 173 0.85 3.69 -4.65
CA LEU A 173 0.16 4.35 -3.55
C LEU A 173 -1.06 3.51 -3.20
N MET A 174 -1.18 3.13 -1.94
CA MET A 174 -2.26 2.28 -1.47
C MET A 174 -3.04 2.99 -0.37
N ILE A 175 -4.34 3.13 -0.57
CA ILE A 175 -5.29 3.66 0.42
C ILE A 175 -6.12 2.48 0.91
N GLN A 176 -6.05 2.19 2.20
CA GLN A 176 -6.71 1.01 2.77
C GLN A 176 -7.69 1.38 3.87
N SER A 177 -8.74 0.55 4.00
CA SER A 177 -9.69 0.59 5.10
C SER A 177 -9.05 0.17 6.44
N PRO A 178 -9.70 0.42 7.57
CA PRO A 178 -9.49 -0.36 8.78
C PRO A 178 -9.64 -1.87 8.50
N ALA A 179 -9.04 -2.70 9.37
CA ALA A 179 -9.16 -4.14 9.22
C ALA A 179 -10.61 -4.59 9.44
N GLN A 180 -11.17 -5.29 8.46
CA GLN A 180 -12.54 -5.83 8.47
C GLN A 180 -12.60 -7.30 8.89
N LYS A 181 -11.44 -7.95 8.98
CA LYS A 181 -11.29 -9.32 9.51
C LYS A 181 -9.92 -9.51 10.16
N ARG A 182 -9.82 -10.49 11.06
CA ARG A 182 -8.60 -10.72 11.84
C ARG A 182 -7.43 -11.24 11.00
N ARG A 183 -7.69 -12.13 10.04
CA ARG A 183 -6.66 -12.82 9.24
C ARG A 183 -6.97 -12.81 7.75
N ALA A 184 -5.94 -12.82 6.91
CA ALA A 184 -6.03 -12.99 5.48
C ALA A 184 -5.62 -14.41 5.09
N PHE A 185 -6.33 -14.99 4.13
CA PHE A 185 -6.05 -16.30 3.56
C PHE A 185 -4.95 -16.18 2.51
N MET A 186 -4.02 -17.13 2.51
CA MET A 186 -2.93 -17.25 1.56
C MET A 186 -2.79 -18.71 1.14
N ILE A 187 -2.63 -18.98 -0.17
CA ILE A 187 -2.29 -20.29 -0.69
C ILE A 187 -1.23 -20.17 -1.79
N ARG A 188 -0.18 -20.98 -1.72
CA ARG A 188 0.88 -21.02 -2.74
C ARG A 188 0.48 -21.94 -3.87
N LYS A 189 0.55 -21.44 -5.10
CA LYS A 189 0.13 -22.22 -6.26
C LYS A 189 1.04 -23.41 -6.60
N SER A 190 2.32 -23.34 -6.27
CA SER A 190 3.29 -24.38 -6.63
C SER A 190 3.13 -25.68 -5.84
N ASP A 191 2.64 -25.62 -4.60
CA ASP A 191 2.58 -26.76 -3.68
C ASP A 191 1.30 -26.84 -2.85
N GLY A 192 0.38 -25.90 -3.02
CA GLY A 192 -0.88 -25.86 -2.27
C GLY A 192 -0.74 -25.49 -0.80
N HIS A 193 0.44 -25.03 -0.35
CA HIS A 193 0.64 -24.66 1.06
C HIS A 193 -0.25 -23.49 1.46
N VAL A 194 -1.10 -23.71 2.47
CA VAL A 194 -2.00 -22.72 3.05
C VAL A 194 -1.39 -22.13 4.30
N TRP A 195 -1.49 -20.80 4.45
CA TRP A 195 -1.18 -20.09 5.70
C TRP A 195 -2.04 -18.86 5.87
N TRP A 196 -2.02 -18.30 7.08
CA TRP A 196 -2.78 -17.11 7.42
C TRP A 196 -1.85 -15.95 7.74
N ARG A 197 -2.22 -14.76 7.28
CA ARG A 197 -1.51 -13.53 7.63
C ARG A 197 -2.34 -12.75 8.64
N LEU A 198 -1.76 -12.52 9.81
CA LEU A 198 -2.32 -11.67 10.86
C LEU A 198 -2.02 -10.18 10.59
N GLY A 199 -2.56 -9.31 11.41
CA GLY A 199 -2.18 -7.91 11.43
C GLY A 199 -1.05 -7.65 12.42
N ALA A 200 -0.35 -6.53 12.24
CA ALA A 200 0.72 -6.15 13.15
C ALA A 200 0.30 -6.08 14.62
N ALA A 201 -0.98 -5.78 14.92
CA ALA A 201 -1.49 -5.79 16.29
C ALA A 201 -1.57 -7.19 16.91
N ASP A 202 -1.75 -8.23 16.07
CA ASP A 202 -1.87 -9.64 16.47
C ASP A 202 -0.53 -10.39 16.37
N GLU A 203 0.53 -9.78 15.87
CA GLU A 203 1.88 -10.33 15.82
C GLU A 203 2.58 -10.17 17.18
N ASP A 204 3.49 -11.10 17.50
CA ASP A 204 4.33 -10.96 18.69
C ASP A 204 5.36 -9.82 18.56
N GLU A 205 5.92 -9.37 19.66
CA GLU A 205 6.85 -8.23 19.68
C GLU A 205 8.16 -8.52 18.93
N ALA A 206 8.63 -9.76 18.92
CA ALA A 206 9.83 -10.16 18.18
C ALA A 206 9.58 -10.02 16.67
N ARG A 207 8.43 -10.48 16.19
CA ARG A 207 8.04 -10.32 14.77
C ARG A 207 7.84 -8.86 14.40
N LYS A 208 7.20 -8.06 15.25
CA LYS A 208 7.04 -6.62 15.01
C LYS A 208 8.38 -5.91 14.86
N GLN A 209 9.37 -6.26 15.69
CA GLN A 209 10.73 -5.71 15.59
C GLN A 209 11.44 -6.17 14.31
N GLU A 210 11.32 -7.44 13.96
CA GLU A 210 11.92 -8.01 12.74
C GLU A 210 11.42 -7.30 11.46
N ILE A 211 10.12 -7.00 11.37
CA ILE A 211 9.52 -6.36 10.20
C ILE A 211 9.58 -4.84 10.23
N ARG A 212 10.05 -4.22 11.32
CA ARG A 212 10.16 -2.76 11.39
C ARG A 212 11.21 -2.26 10.41
N MET A 213 10.85 -1.28 9.61
CA MET A 213 11.79 -0.66 8.67
C MET A 213 12.87 0.13 9.41
N SER A 214 14.14 -0.12 9.14
CA SER A 214 15.25 0.68 9.67
C SER A 214 15.35 2.04 9.00
N ASP A 215 16.14 2.97 9.60
CA ASP A 215 16.36 4.29 9.00
C ASP A 215 17.15 4.19 7.70
N GLU A 216 18.12 3.26 7.62
CA GLU A 216 18.87 3.00 6.39
C GLU A 216 17.97 2.48 5.27
N ARG A 217 17.02 1.59 5.62
CA ARG A 217 16.07 1.06 4.63
C ARG A 217 15.10 2.13 4.15
N PHE A 218 14.63 2.99 5.05
CA PHE A 218 13.82 4.14 4.69
C PHE A 218 14.59 5.11 3.78
N ALA A 219 15.83 5.46 4.14
CA ALA A 219 16.67 6.34 3.33
C ALA A 219 16.95 5.76 1.93
N HIS A 220 17.19 4.43 1.84
CA HIS A 220 17.32 3.73 0.56
C HIS A 220 16.09 3.93 -0.32
N TRP A 221 14.89 3.68 0.20
CA TRP A 221 13.66 3.85 -0.58
C TRP A 221 13.38 5.31 -0.92
N ARG A 222 13.64 6.23 0.00
CA ARG A 222 13.49 7.65 -0.31
C ARG A 222 14.40 8.08 -1.47
N ALA A 223 15.66 7.64 -1.47
CA ALA A 223 16.58 7.90 -2.59
C ALA A 223 16.08 7.25 -3.89
N ARG A 224 15.62 5.99 -3.82
CA ARG A 224 15.11 5.27 -4.98
C ARG A 224 13.87 5.92 -5.58
N LEU A 225 12.95 6.41 -4.75
CA LEU A 225 11.77 7.15 -5.21
C LEU A 225 12.17 8.44 -5.96
N ALA A 226 13.21 9.13 -5.50
CA ALA A 226 13.73 10.32 -6.17
C ALA A 226 14.41 9.96 -7.51
N GLU A 227 15.19 8.87 -7.58
CA GLU A 227 15.78 8.37 -8.84
C GLU A 227 14.71 7.98 -9.88
N LEU A 228 13.55 7.51 -9.44
CA LEU A 228 12.41 7.16 -10.29
C LEU A 228 11.53 8.37 -10.64
N ASP A 229 11.96 9.59 -10.30
CA ASP A 229 11.21 10.83 -10.50
C ASP A 229 9.80 10.81 -9.87
N LEU A 230 9.67 10.17 -8.71
CA LEU A 230 8.44 10.12 -7.94
C LEU A 230 8.40 11.16 -6.79
N LEU A 231 9.56 11.70 -6.41
CA LEU A 231 9.70 12.73 -5.38
C LEU A 231 10.38 13.99 -5.93
#